data_89c3e69c558d6c04e237a3d18c7cd0de
#
_entry.id   89c3e69c558d6c04e237a3d18c7cd0de
#
_cell.length_a   1.000
_cell.length_b   1.000
_cell.length_c   1.000
_cell.angle_alpha   90.00
_cell.angle_beta   90.00
_cell.angle_gamma   90.00
#
_symmetry.space_group_name_H-M   'P 1'
#
loop_
_entity.id
_entity.type
_entity.pdbx_description
1 polymer ?
#
loop_
_entity_poly.entity_id
_entity_poly.type
_entity_poly.pdbx_seq_one_letter_code
_entity_poly.pdbx_strand_id
1 'polypeptide(L)'
;IPPLLSSGSDQIERVDRFKLLGITISRDLKWSDHIDIICSKASSRIHFLKLLKRSGVPTADLLHYYVSVIRPTLEYACPVWHSSITSEQSDTLENMQKRALRVIYGSRFTDASYCSFCNELSLSPFADRREQLTFNFFSKMLNPNSCLSHLIPE
;
A
#
# COMPACT_ATOMS: atom_id res chain seq x y z
N ILE A 1 -18.12 20.55 -24.14
CA ILE A 1 -17.77 20.81 -22.72
C ILE A 1 -18.95 20.29 -21.90
N PRO A 2 -18.74 19.36 -20.97
CA PRO A 2 -19.84 18.86 -20.14
C PRO A 2 -20.38 19.99 -19.24
N PRO A 3 -21.68 19.98 -18.89
CA PRO A 3 -22.33 21.05 -18.14
C PRO A 3 -21.67 21.27 -16.77
N LEU A 4 -21.66 22.51 -16.31
CA LEU A 4 -21.22 22.86 -14.96
C LEU A 4 -22.19 22.24 -13.96
N LEU A 5 -21.65 21.55 -12.96
CA LEU A 5 -22.43 21.05 -11.83
C LEU A 5 -22.52 22.15 -10.77
N SER A 6 -23.68 22.32 -10.17
CA SER A 6 -23.89 23.26 -9.06
C SER A 6 -24.60 22.57 -7.90
N SER A 7 -24.27 22.98 -6.69
CA SER A 7 -24.99 22.60 -5.48
C SER A 7 -25.50 23.88 -4.82
N GLY A 8 -26.79 24.14 -5.00
CA GLY A 8 -27.38 25.41 -4.61
C GLY A 8 -26.79 26.58 -5.41
N SER A 9 -26.22 27.58 -4.73
CA SER A 9 -25.55 28.74 -5.33
C SER A 9 -24.10 28.49 -5.72
N ASP A 10 -23.52 27.39 -5.31
CA ASP A 10 -22.08 27.13 -5.44
C ASP A 10 -21.78 26.28 -6.68
N GLN A 11 -20.79 26.71 -7.44
CA GLN A 11 -20.26 25.93 -8.55
C GLN A 11 -19.31 24.86 -8.03
N ILE A 12 -19.52 23.61 -8.45
CA ILE A 12 -18.65 22.49 -8.13
C ILE A 12 -17.49 22.48 -9.13
N GLU A 13 -16.28 22.68 -8.63
CA GLU A 13 -15.06 22.60 -9.44
C GLU A 13 -14.81 21.17 -9.89
N ARG A 14 -14.47 20.99 -11.16
CA ARG A 14 -14.00 19.72 -11.71
C ARG A 14 -12.49 19.63 -11.59
N VAL A 15 -12.02 18.66 -10.86
CA VAL A 15 -10.60 18.40 -10.67
C VAL A 15 -10.21 17.09 -11.31
N ASP A 16 -8.99 16.99 -11.82
CA ASP A 16 -8.46 15.72 -12.37
C ASP A 16 -8.03 14.76 -11.27
N ARG A 17 -7.73 15.27 -10.09
CA ARG A 17 -7.30 14.49 -8.93
C ARG A 17 -7.90 15.07 -7.67
N PHE A 18 -8.37 14.21 -6.79
CA PHE A 18 -8.89 14.58 -5.48
C PHE A 18 -8.30 13.70 -4.40
N LYS A 19 -7.90 14.30 -3.28
CA LYS A 19 -7.40 13.56 -2.12
C LYS A 19 -8.50 13.43 -1.08
N LEU A 20 -8.95 12.20 -0.85
CA LEU A 20 -9.96 11.86 0.14
C LEU A 20 -9.35 10.93 1.20
N LEU A 21 -9.35 11.35 2.47
CA LEU A 21 -8.86 10.57 3.60
C LEU A 21 -7.49 9.92 3.35
N GLY A 22 -6.58 10.63 2.68
CA GLY A 22 -5.25 10.12 2.38
C GLY A 22 -5.12 9.31 1.09
N ILE A 23 -6.23 8.96 0.44
CA ILE A 23 -6.27 8.29 -0.85
C ILE A 23 -6.36 9.33 -1.96
N THR A 24 -5.60 9.16 -3.03
CA THR A 24 -5.68 9.99 -4.23
C THR A 24 -6.55 9.29 -5.26
N ILE A 25 -7.66 9.93 -5.62
CA ILE A 25 -8.60 9.45 -6.63
C ILE A 25 -8.39 10.30 -7.88
N SER A 26 -8.12 9.67 -9.01
CA SER A 26 -7.99 10.33 -10.31
C SER A 26 -9.32 10.29 -11.07
N ARG A 27 -9.49 11.21 -12.00
CA ARG A 27 -10.69 11.34 -12.86
C ARG A 27 -11.01 10.05 -13.64
N ASP A 28 -9.99 9.32 -14.05
CA ASP A 28 -10.12 8.05 -14.78
C ASP A 28 -10.32 6.84 -13.87
N LEU A 29 -10.41 7.05 -12.55
CA LEU A 29 -10.53 6.03 -11.51
C LEU A 29 -9.41 4.99 -11.54
N LYS A 30 -8.26 5.31 -12.14
CA LYS A 30 -7.06 4.48 -12.09
C LYS A 30 -6.25 4.81 -10.83
N TRP A 31 -5.53 3.81 -10.35
CA TRP A 31 -4.77 3.94 -9.11
C TRP A 31 -3.31 4.38 -9.32
N SER A 32 -2.91 4.69 -10.56
CA SER A 32 -1.51 5.04 -10.89
C SER A 32 -0.97 6.16 -10.00
N ASP A 33 -1.69 7.28 -9.93
CA ASP A 33 -1.27 8.42 -9.08
C ASP A 33 -1.16 8.06 -7.60
N HIS A 34 -2.10 7.25 -7.10
CA HIS A 34 -2.07 6.81 -5.71
C HIS A 34 -0.89 5.89 -5.43
N ILE A 35 -0.67 4.89 -6.29
CA ILE A 35 0.45 3.95 -6.18
C ILE A 35 1.79 4.69 -6.26
N ASP A 36 1.95 5.63 -7.18
CA ASP A 36 3.16 6.44 -7.30
C ASP A 36 3.44 7.25 -6.02
N ILE A 37 2.40 7.84 -5.43
CA ILE A 37 2.52 8.61 -4.19
C ILE A 37 2.94 7.72 -3.02
N ILE A 38 2.32 6.55 -2.83
CA ILE A 38 2.69 5.66 -1.71
C ILE A 38 4.07 5.04 -1.92
N CYS A 39 4.45 4.69 -3.16
CA CYS A 39 5.79 4.21 -3.49
C CYS A 39 6.86 5.28 -3.28
N SER A 40 6.58 6.53 -3.63
CA SER A 40 7.48 7.67 -3.36
C SER A 40 7.72 7.86 -1.87
N LYS A 41 6.65 7.83 -1.05
CA LYS A 41 6.76 7.89 0.41
C LYS A 41 7.54 6.70 0.99
N ALA A 42 7.27 5.50 0.50
CA ALA A 42 8.02 4.30 0.92
C ALA A 42 9.50 4.40 0.54
N SER A 43 9.81 4.91 -0.66
CA SER A 43 11.19 5.13 -1.12
C SER A 43 11.97 6.08 -0.21
N SER A 44 11.34 7.18 0.23
CA SER A 44 11.94 8.10 1.20
C SER A 44 12.24 7.40 2.53
N ARG A 45 11.32 6.56 3.02
CA ARG A 45 11.53 5.77 4.24
C ARG A 45 12.59 4.68 4.09
N ILE A 46 12.69 4.05 2.92
CA ILE A 46 13.78 3.13 2.58
C ILE A 46 15.13 3.86 2.57
N HIS A 47 15.15 5.14 2.19
CA HIS A 47 16.37 5.93 2.33
C HIS A 47 16.80 6.05 3.80
N PHE A 48 15.88 6.35 4.72
CA PHE A 48 16.18 6.35 6.16
C PHE A 48 16.63 4.96 6.65
N LEU A 49 15.99 3.89 6.18
CA LEU A 49 16.42 2.51 6.49
C LEU A 49 17.89 2.28 6.10
N LYS A 50 18.33 2.81 4.94
CA LYS A 50 19.75 2.74 4.52
C LYS A 50 20.67 3.50 5.48
N LEU A 51 20.26 4.65 5.96
CA LEU A 51 21.04 5.43 6.93
C LEU A 51 21.16 4.68 8.27
N LEU A 52 20.06 4.12 8.76
CA LEU A 52 20.06 3.27 9.97
C LEU A 52 21.00 2.07 9.81
N LYS A 53 20.95 1.41 8.66
CA LYS A 53 21.88 0.30 8.34
C LYS A 53 23.34 0.73 8.39
N ARG A 54 23.66 1.88 7.79
CA ARG A 54 25.03 2.43 7.79
C ARG A 54 25.51 2.84 9.18
N SER A 55 24.58 3.25 10.05
CA SER A 55 24.86 3.59 11.45
C SER A 55 25.05 2.36 12.35
N GLY A 56 25.01 1.14 11.80
CA GLY A 56 25.22 -0.09 12.56
C GLY A 56 24.01 -0.59 13.33
N VAL A 57 22.80 -0.12 13.03
CA VAL A 57 21.57 -0.63 13.67
C VAL A 57 21.42 -2.12 13.40
N PRO A 58 21.10 -2.96 14.42
CA PRO A 58 20.93 -4.40 14.28
C PRO A 58 19.87 -4.78 13.24
N THR A 59 20.07 -5.90 12.57
CA THR A 59 19.17 -6.39 11.50
C THR A 59 17.73 -6.59 11.99
N ALA A 60 17.54 -7.04 13.23
CA ALA A 60 16.21 -7.22 13.84
C ALA A 60 15.47 -5.87 13.95
N ASP A 61 16.15 -4.81 14.38
CA ASP A 61 15.56 -3.46 14.51
C ASP A 61 15.28 -2.83 13.14
N LEU A 62 16.13 -3.10 12.15
CA LEU A 62 15.88 -2.69 10.76
C LEU A 62 14.64 -3.38 10.18
N LEU A 63 14.45 -4.67 10.47
CA LEU A 63 13.23 -5.40 10.08
C LEU A 63 12.01 -4.82 10.80
N HIS A 64 12.14 -4.54 12.10
CA HIS A 64 11.07 -3.90 12.87
C HIS A 64 10.69 -2.54 12.28
N TYR A 65 11.68 -1.72 11.91
CA TYR A 65 11.43 -0.44 11.22
C TYR A 65 10.67 -0.64 9.90
N TYR A 66 11.04 -1.64 9.10
CA TYR A 66 10.33 -1.96 7.87
C TYR A 66 8.85 -2.28 8.17
N VAL A 67 8.61 -3.19 9.11
CA VAL A 67 7.26 -3.69 9.45
C VAL A 67 6.38 -2.59 10.05
N SER A 68 6.95 -1.71 10.88
CA SER A 68 6.19 -0.68 11.61
C SER A 68 6.07 0.66 10.88
N VAL A 69 7.00 0.98 9.97
CA VAL A 69 7.05 2.31 9.33
C VAL A 69 6.84 2.25 7.82
N ILE A 70 7.54 1.34 7.12
CA ILE A 70 7.50 1.29 5.66
C ILE A 70 6.27 0.54 5.17
N ARG A 71 6.06 -0.68 5.66
CA ARG A 71 4.97 -1.54 5.24
C ARG A 71 3.57 -0.91 5.43
N PRO A 72 3.24 -0.28 6.57
CA PRO A 72 1.94 0.38 6.74
C PRO A 72 1.66 1.50 5.76
N THR A 73 2.71 2.15 5.22
CA THR A 73 2.55 3.17 4.17
C THR A 73 2.06 2.57 2.87
N LEU A 74 2.55 1.38 2.53
CA LEU A 74 2.17 0.65 1.33
C LEU A 74 0.83 -0.08 1.49
N GLU A 75 0.44 -0.42 2.73
CA GLU A 75 -0.81 -1.12 3.06
C GLU A 75 -1.99 -0.17 3.29
N TYR A 76 -1.75 1.13 3.43
CA TYR A 76 -2.79 2.08 3.81
C TYR A 76 -4.00 2.00 2.87
N ALA A 77 -5.18 1.80 3.48
CA ALA A 77 -6.46 1.68 2.79
C ALA A 77 -6.48 0.63 1.66
N CYS A 78 -5.65 -0.41 1.76
CA CYS A 78 -5.49 -1.47 0.77
C CYS A 78 -6.83 -2.05 0.26
N PRO A 79 -7.86 -2.31 1.08
CA PRO A 79 -9.13 -2.85 0.60
C PRO A 79 -9.83 -1.98 -0.46
N VAL A 80 -9.51 -0.68 -0.52
CA VAL A 80 -10.15 0.25 -1.47
C VAL A 80 -9.60 0.11 -2.88
N TRP A 81 -8.31 -0.19 -3.02
CA TRP A 81 -7.62 -0.12 -4.31
C TRP A 81 -7.01 -1.45 -4.78
N HIS A 82 -6.82 -2.41 -3.87
CA HIS A 82 -6.10 -3.66 -4.18
C HIS A 82 -6.69 -4.43 -5.37
N SER A 83 -8.01 -4.57 -5.43
CA SER A 83 -8.69 -5.36 -6.48
C SER A 83 -8.71 -4.69 -7.86
N SER A 84 -8.35 -3.42 -7.93
CA SER A 84 -8.46 -2.60 -9.15
C SER A 84 -7.11 -2.14 -9.70
N ILE A 85 -6.00 -2.58 -9.11
CA ILE A 85 -4.66 -2.28 -9.62
C ILE A 85 -4.24 -3.26 -10.71
N THR A 86 -3.36 -2.79 -11.60
CA THR A 86 -2.77 -3.63 -12.65
C THR A 86 -1.67 -4.53 -12.08
N SER A 87 -1.30 -5.59 -12.83
CA SER A 87 -0.16 -6.45 -12.48
C SER A 87 1.13 -5.64 -12.34
N GLU A 88 1.37 -4.68 -13.24
CA GLU A 88 2.54 -3.80 -13.19
C GLU A 88 2.59 -2.95 -11.90
N GLN A 89 1.44 -2.42 -11.48
CA GLN A 89 1.32 -1.69 -10.21
C GLN A 89 1.55 -2.62 -9.01
N SER A 90 1.02 -3.84 -9.08
CA SER A 90 1.27 -4.86 -8.06
C SER A 90 2.76 -5.20 -7.95
N ASP A 91 3.45 -5.38 -9.07
CA ASP A 91 4.89 -5.66 -9.13
C ASP A 91 5.70 -4.47 -8.59
N THR A 92 5.27 -3.25 -8.88
CA THR A 92 5.91 -2.04 -8.34
C THR A 92 5.87 -2.02 -6.82
N LEU A 93 4.73 -2.34 -6.23
CA LEU A 93 4.56 -2.45 -4.77
C LEU A 93 5.39 -3.59 -4.19
N GLU A 94 5.41 -4.76 -4.85
CA GLU A 94 6.22 -5.91 -4.45
C GLU A 94 7.71 -5.56 -4.44
N ASN A 95 8.16 -4.81 -5.45
CA ASN A 95 9.53 -4.35 -5.56
C ASN A 95 9.94 -3.41 -4.41
N MET A 96 9.00 -2.68 -3.80
CA MET A 96 9.30 -1.89 -2.60
C MET A 96 9.67 -2.80 -1.41
N GLN A 97 8.94 -3.90 -1.19
CA GLN A 97 9.29 -4.88 -0.16
C GLN A 97 10.65 -5.53 -0.44
N LYS A 98 10.87 -6.01 -1.67
CA LYS A 98 12.14 -6.60 -2.08
C LYS A 98 13.31 -5.64 -1.86
N ARG A 99 13.12 -4.37 -2.21
CA ARG A 99 14.13 -3.33 -2.03
C ARG A 99 14.45 -3.08 -0.55
N ALA A 100 13.45 -3.06 0.32
CA ALA A 100 13.66 -2.93 1.75
C ALA A 100 14.42 -4.13 2.32
N LEU A 101 14.03 -5.36 1.97
CA LEU A 101 14.72 -6.58 2.39
C LEU A 101 16.16 -6.65 1.88
N ARG A 102 16.41 -6.20 0.64
CA ARG A 102 17.78 -6.09 0.09
C ARG A 102 18.64 -5.09 0.87
N VAL A 103 18.05 -4.00 1.35
CA VAL A 103 18.75 -3.06 2.23
C VAL A 103 19.09 -3.71 3.57
N ILE A 104 18.15 -4.43 4.19
CA ILE A 104 18.33 -5.03 5.51
C ILE A 104 19.36 -6.16 5.46
N TYR A 105 19.25 -7.08 4.53
CA TYR A 105 19.98 -8.35 4.50
C TYR A 105 21.16 -8.38 3.51
N GLY A 106 21.25 -7.40 2.62
CA GLY A 106 22.36 -7.27 1.67
C GLY A 106 22.45 -8.49 0.75
N SER A 107 23.66 -9.07 0.63
CA SER A 107 23.95 -10.21 -0.24
C SER A 107 23.24 -11.52 0.15
N ARG A 108 22.73 -11.64 1.37
CA ARG A 108 21.92 -12.79 1.78
C ARG A 108 20.56 -12.83 1.06
N PHE A 109 20.06 -11.69 0.62
CA PHE A 109 18.79 -11.59 -0.09
C PHE A 109 19.01 -11.65 -1.59
N THR A 110 18.28 -12.57 -2.27
CA THR A 110 18.20 -12.66 -3.72
C THR A 110 16.74 -12.71 -4.15
N ASP A 111 16.44 -12.20 -5.35
CA ASP A 111 15.07 -12.21 -5.87
C ASP A 111 14.57 -13.65 -6.09
N ALA A 112 15.46 -14.60 -6.44
CA ALA A 112 15.13 -16.01 -6.61
C ALA A 112 14.73 -16.69 -5.29
N SER A 113 15.25 -16.23 -4.15
CA SER A 113 14.92 -16.76 -2.82
C SER A 113 13.83 -15.97 -2.08
N TYR A 114 13.19 -15.02 -2.74
CA TYR A 114 12.27 -14.06 -2.10
C TYR A 114 11.16 -14.74 -1.29
N CYS A 115 10.45 -15.71 -1.86
CA CYS A 115 9.35 -16.39 -1.15
C CYS A 115 9.88 -17.19 0.05
N SER A 116 10.99 -17.92 -0.12
CA SER A 116 11.63 -18.67 0.97
C SER A 116 12.09 -17.72 2.08
N PHE A 117 12.62 -16.57 1.69
CA PHE A 117 13.11 -15.55 2.62
C PHE A 117 11.96 -14.90 3.41
N CYS A 118 10.84 -14.64 2.75
CA CYS A 118 9.63 -14.16 3.41
C CYS A 118 9.13 -15.17 4.45
N ASN A 119 9.11 -16.47 4.10
CA ASN A 119 8.71 -17.52 5.02
C ASN A 119 9.65 -17.61 6.25
N GLU A 120 10.97 -17.55 6.06
CA GLU A 120 11.96 -17.52 7.14
C GLU A 120 11.71 -16.35 8.12
N LEU A 121 11.32 -15.20 7.60
CA LEU A 121 11.06 -14.00 8.38
C LEU A 121 9.64 -13.88 8.94
N SER A 122 8.79 -14.89 8.72
CA SER A 122 7.35 -14.81 9.02
C SER A 122 6.67 -13.60 8.36
N LEU A 123 7.17 -13.22 7.20
CA LEU A 123 6.55 -12.25 6.31
C LEU A 123 5.81 -13.00 5.20
N SER A 124 4.80 -12.36 4.63
CA SER A 124 4.18 -12.82 3.37
C SER A 124 4.75 -12.02 2.20
N PRO A 125 4.79 -12.58 0.97
CA PRO A 125 4.87 -11.76 -0.24
C PRO A 125 3.85 -10.64 -0.16
N PHE A 126 4.20 -9.47 -0.69
CA PHE A 126 3.38 -8.29 -0.42
C PHE A 126 2.02 -8.36 -1.14
N ALA A 127 1.93 -9.06 -2.27
CA ALA A 127 0.67 -9.33 -2.96
C ALA A 127 -0.27 -10.17 -2.09
N ASP A 128 0.20 -11.29 -1.53
CA ASP A 128 -0.58 -12.17 -0.66
C ASP A 128 -1.04 -11.43 0.61
N ARG A 129 -0.15 -10.60 1.15
CA ARG A 129 -0.47 -9.77 2.32
C ARG A 129 -1.61 -8.79 2.05
N ARG A 130 -1.62 -8.13 0.89
CA ARG A 130 -2.70 -7.21 0.49
C ARG A 130 -4.02 -7.93 0.28
N GLU A 131 -3.98 -9.11 -0.34
CA GLU A 131 -5.15 -9.96 -0.51
C GLU A 131 -5.75 -10.35 0.84
N GLN A 132 -4.92 -10.80 1.78
CA GLN A 132 -5.34 -11.13 3.14
C GLN A 132 -5.98 -9.95 3.88
N LEU A 133 -5.39 -8.75 3.78
CA LEU A 133 -5.95 -7.55 4.39
C LEU A 133 -7.33 -7.21 3.82
N THR A 134 -7.47 -7.34 2.51
CA THR A 134 -8.72 -7.08 1.80
C THR A 134 -9.77 -8.11 2.19
N PHE A 135 -9.42 -9.39 2.19
CA PHE A 135 -10.31 -10.48 2.62
C PHE A 135 -10.76 -10.31 4.08
N ASN A 136 -9.83 -10.01 4.98
CA ASN A 136 -10.14 -9.80 6.40
C ASN A 136 -11.07 -8.59 6.61
N PHE A 137 -10.90 -7.53 5.83
CA PHE A 137 -11.76 -6.35 5.90
C PHE A 137 -13.19 -6.69 5.49
N PHE A 138 -13.38 -7.31 4.33
CA PHE A 138 -14.72 -7.69 3.84
C PHE A 138 -15.37 -8.78 4.70
N SER A 139 -14.62 -9.74 5.19
CA SER A 139 -15.13 -10.75 6.12
C SER A 139 -15.66 -10.14 7.42
N LYS A 140 -15.02 -9.08 7.91
CA LYS A 140 -15.52 -8.32 9.07
C LYS A 140 -16.79 -7.51 8.74
N MET A 141 -16.91 -6.97 7.52
CA MET A 141 -18.13 -6.28 7.08
C MET A 141 -19.34 -7.21 7.03
N LEU A 142 -19.14 -8.47 6.60
CA LEU A 142 -20.19 -9.49 6.51
C LEU A 142 -20.74 -9.93 7.88
N ASN A 143 -20.05 -9.60 8.97
CA ASN A 143 -20.55 -9.90 10.30
C ASN A 143 -21.79 -9.05 10.61
N PRO A 144 -22.94 -9.63 10.98
CA PRO A 144 -24.17 -8.88 11.30
C PRO A 144 -24.02 -7.84 12.40
N ASN A 145 -23.04 -8.03 13.30
CA ASN A 145 -22.73 -7.10 14.39
C ASN A 145 -21.76 -5.98 13.96
N SER A 146 -21.33 -5.97 12.70
CA SER A 146 -20.47 -4.91 12.17
C SER A 146 -21.26 -3.62 11.96
N CYS A 147 -20.68 -2.50 12.38
CA CYS A 147 -21.23 -1.17 12.07
C CYS A 147 -21.28 -0.86 10.55
N LEU A 148 -20.60 -1.66 9.72
CA LEU A 148 -20.53 -1.52 8.27
C LEU A 148 -21.45 -2.51 7.52
N SER A 149 -22.16 -3.40 8.22
CA SER A 149 -23.01 -4.42 7.58
C SER A 149 -24.10 -3.83 6.70
N HIS A 150 -24.61 -2.64 7.03
CA HIS A 150 -25.63 -1.91 6.26
C HIS A 150 -25.12 -1.38 4.90
N LEU A 151 -23.82 -1.38 4.65
CA LEU A 151 -23.22 -0.95 3.38
C LEU A 151 -23.12 -2.08 2.35
N ILE A 152 -23.45 -3.30 2.74
CA ILE A 152 -23.43 -4.47 1.85
C ILE A 152 -24.74 -4.47 1.07
N PRO A 153 -24.71 -4.47 -0.27
CA PRO A 153 -25.94 -4.60 -1.07
C PRO A 153 -26.60 -5.95 -0.82
N GLU A 154 -27.94 -5.96 -0.81
CA GLU A 154 -28.76 -7.17 -0.70
C GLU A 154 -28.60 -8.09 -1.91
#